data_1c2880c3452a340cf613fb4e9b664821
#
_entry.id   1c2880c3452a340cf613fb4e9b664821
#
_cell.length_a   1.000
_cell.length_b   1.000
_cell.length_c   1.000
_cell.angle_alpha   90.00
_cell.angle_beta   90.00
_cell.angle_gamma   90.00
#
_symmetry.space_group_name_H-M   'P 1'
#
loop_
_entity.id
_entity.type
_entity.pdbx_description
1 polymer ?
#
loop_
_entity_poly.entity_id
_entity_poly.type
_entity_poly.pdbx_seq_one_letter_code
_entity_poly.pdbx_strand_id
1 'polypeptide(L)'
;MMVKPTDTLLDVLREQLHVMSPKRGCDTGDCGACTVLLDGEPVRSCLTIAMTVAGKEVKTIEAFTSKEGKLHPLQKAFPGHGATQCGFCTPGILMSSISLLEKNPKPSREEIVTAISGNLCRCGTYHEVIEAIQAVANGEGKE
;
A
#
# COMPACT_ATOMS: atom_id res chain seq x y z
N MET A 1 -15.88 13.04 -14.24
CA MET A 1 -14.41 13.14 -14.33
C MET A 1 -13.98 12.73 -15.73
N MET A 2 -13.21 13.58 -16.41
CA MET A 2 -12.66 13.23 -17.74
C MET A 2 -11.24 12.70 -17.59
N VAL A 3 -11.01 11.47 -18.08
CA VAL A 3 -9.72 10.81 -18.08
C VAL A 3 -9.20 10.73 -19.50
N LYS A 4 -7.97 11.19 -19.73
CA LYS A 4 -7.32 11.09 -21.03
C LYS A 4 -6.83 9.66 -21.28
N PRO A 5 -6.75 9.18 -22.53
CA PRO A 5 -6.22 7.86 -22.85
C PRO A 5 -4.81 7.58 -22.33
N THR A 6 -4.03 8.64 -22.12
CA THR A 6 -2.64 8.58 -21.64
C THR A 6 -2.51 8.68 -20.12
N ASP A 7 -3.59 9.01 -19.39
CA ASP A 7 -3.51 9.16 -17.94
C ASP A 7 -3.27 7.81 -17.27
N THR A 8 -2.30 7.76 -16.39
CA THR A 8 -2.13 6.63 -15.49
C THR A 8 -3.11 6.71 -14.32
N LEU A 9 -3.36 5.60 -13.67
CA LEU A 9 -4.16 5.58 -12.45
C LEU A 9 -3.54 6.49 -11.37
N LEU A 10 -2.20 6.56 -11.31
CA LEU A 10 -1.49 7.45 -10.40
C LEU A 10 -1.78 8.92 -10.69
N ASP A 11 -1.80 9.32 -11.98
CA ASP A 11 -2.12 10.70 -12.38
C ASP A 11 -3.54 11.07 -11.91
N VAL A 12 -4.51 10.20 -12.17
CA VAL A 12 -5.90 10.44 -11.77
C VAL A 12 -6.03 10.54 -10.25
N LEU A 13 -5.42 9.62 -9.50
CA LEU A 13 -5.48 9.64 -8.04
C LEU A 13 -4.89 10.93 -7.48
N ARG A 14 -3.71 11.35 -7.94
CA ARG A 14 -3.00 12.49 -7.37
C ARG A 14 -3.48 13.83 -7.89
N GLU A 15 -3.64 13.97 -9.20
CA GLU A 15 -3.88 15.28 -9.83
C GLU A 15 -5.37 15.63 -9.92
N GLN A 16 -6.24 14.64 -10.06
CA GLN A 16 -7.68 14.89 -10.19
C GLN A 16 -8.45 14.62 -8.88
N LEU A 17 -8.10 13.57 -8.14
CA LEU A 17 -8.79 13.18 -6.90
C LEU A 17 -8.06 13.66 -5.64
N HIS A 18 -6.87 14.24 -5.77
CA HIS A 18 -6.02 14.72 -4.66
C HIS A 18 -5.75 13.66 -3.58
N VAL A 19 -5.71 12.39 -3.98
CA VAL A 19 -5.31 11.27 -3.11
C VAL A 19 -3.78 11.20 -3.13
N MET A 20 -3.15 11.61 -2.03
CA MET A 20 -1.71 11.86 -1.99
C MET A 20 -0.88 10.71 -1.43
N SER A 21 -1.50 9.66 -0.88
CA SER A 21 -0.77 8.52 -0.31
C SER A 21 0.01 7.71 -1.36
N PRO A 22 -0.51 7.37 -2.56
CA PRO A 22 0.31 6.78 -3.60
C PRO A 22 1.29 7.81 -4.14
N LYS A 23 2.57 7.45 -4.25
CA LYS A 23 3.63 8.40 -4.62
C LYS A 23 4.35 8.00 -5.90
N ARG A 24 4.82 9.00 -6.63
CA ARG A 24 5.63 8.84 -7.83
C ARG A 24 7.11 8.74 -7.43
N GLY A 25 7.66 7.52 -7.41
CA GLY A 25 9.05 7.29 -7.06
C GLY A 25 9.95 6.97 -8.26
N CYS A 26 9.43 6.23 -9.24
CA CYS A 26 10.25 5.79 -10.37
C CYS A 26 9.56 5.86 -11.75
N ASP A 27 8.24 5.71 -11.83
CA ASP A 27 7.44 5.55 -13.07
C ASP A 27 7.84 4.35 -13.95
N THR A 28 8.58 3.40 -13.40
CA THR A 28 9.06 2.19 -14.11
C THR A 28 8.52 0.89 -13.49
N GLY A 29 7.72 1.00 -12.41
CA GLY A 29 7.16 -0.15 -11.72
C GLY A 29 8.06 -0.78 -10.66
N ASP A 30 9.28 -0.27 -10.47
CA ASP A 30 10.29 -0.88 -9.59
C ASP A 30 10.10 -0.54 -8.11
N CYS A 31 9.86 0.75 -7.78
CA CYS A 31 9.92 1.20 -6.39
C CYS A 31 8.71 0.83 -5.54
N GLY A 32 7.54 0.62 -6.13
CA GLY A 32 6.31 0.27 -5.41
C GLY A 32 5.67 1.38 -4.58
N ALA A 33 6.20 2.60 -4.57
CA ALA A 33 5.63 3.72 -3.81
C ALA A 33 4.21 4.12 -4.28
N CYS A 34 3.85 3.74 -5.51
CA CYS A 34 2.55 3.96 -6.12
C CYS A 34 1.56 2.81 -5.95
N THR A 35 1.88 1.79 -5.14
CA THR A 35 1.03 0.61 -4.96
C THR A 35 -0.34 1.00 -4.40
N VAL A 36 -1.38 0.53 -5.06
CA VAL A 36 -2.78 0.59 -4.64
C VAL A 36 -3.41 -0.80 -4.79
N LEU A 37 -4.59 -1.03 -4.21
CA LEU A 37 -5.34 -2.26 -4.48
C LEU A 37 -6.35 -2.01 -5.59
N LEU A 38 -6.34 -2.89 -6.59
CA LEU A 38 -7.33 -2.95 -7.65
C LEU A 38 -8.06 -4.29 -7.51
N ASP A 39 -9.34 -4.24 -7.16
CA ASP A 39 -10.14 -5.44 -6.83
C ASP A 39 -9.43 -6.35 -5.79
N GLY A 40 -8.77 -5.74 -4.79
CA GLY A 40 -8.02 -6.43 -3.73
C GLY A 40 -6.58 -6.83 -4.09
N GLU A 41 -6.16 -6.70 -5.35
CA GLU A 41 -4.81 -7.04 -5.80
C GLU A 41 -3.88 -5.83 -5.81
N PRO A 42 -2.64 -5.93 -5.30
CA PRO A 42 -1.69 -4.84 -5.34
C PRO A 42 -1.18 -4.61 -6.76
N VAL A 43 -1.38 -3.38 -7.25
CA VAL A 43 -0.94 -2.97 -8.58
C VAL A 43 -0.09 -1.70 -8.53
N ARG A 44 0.75 -1.51 -9.53
CA ARG A 44 1.54 -0.29 -9.73
C ARG A 44 0.70 0.76 -10.46
N SER A 45 0.15 1.72 -9.74
CA SER A 45 -0.73 2.73 -10.35
C SER A 45 -0.02 3.60 -11.39
N CYS A 46 1.31 3.75 -11.33
CA CYS A 46 2.09 4.46 -12.35
C CYS A 46 2.16 3.74 -13.71
N LEU A 47 1.94 2.42 -13.74
CA LEU A 47 1.91 1.61 -14.97
C LEU A 47 0.50 1.18 -15.38
N THR A 48 -0.51 1.50 -14.58
CA THR A 48 -1.90 1.14 -14.85
C THR A 48 -2.58 2.29 -15.60
N ILE A 49 -3.06 2.04 -16.80
CA ILE A 49 -3.83 3.05 -17.58
C ILE A 49 -5.19 3.26 -16.92
N ALA A 50 -5.53 4.51 -16.60
CA ALA A 50 -6.73 4.83 -15.83
C ALA A 50 -8.03 4.36 -16.48
N MET A 51 -8.13 4.39 -17.79
CA MET A 51 -9.32 3.91 -18.52
C MET A 51 -9.57 2.41 -18.34
N THR A 52 -8.53 1.61 -18.09
CA THR A 52 -8.66 0.15 -17.95
C THR A 52 -9.25 -0.28 -16.61
N VAL A 53 -9.34 0.64 -15.65
CA VAL A 53 -9.90 0.36 -14.31
C VAL A 53 -11.35 0.83 -14.15
N ALA A 54 -11.99 1.28 -15.23
CA ALA A 54 -13.39 1.68 -15.19
C ALA A 54 -14.28 0.52 -14.69
N GLY A 55 -15.12 0.79 -13.70
CA GLY A 55 -15.99 -0.20 -13.09
C GLY A 55 -15.32 -1.13 -12.08
N LYS A 56 -14.03 -0.96 -11.80
CA LYS A 56 -13.29 -1.72 -10.79
C LYS A 56 -13.15 -0.95 -9.48
N GLU A 57 -12.96 -1.68 -8.38
CA GLU A 57 -12.71 -1.09 -7.08
C GLU A 57 -11.22 -0.74 -6.93
N VAL A 58 -10.93 0.53 -6.65
CA VAL A 58 -9.58 1.01 -6.34
C VAL A 58 -9.55 1.44 -4.88
N LYS A 59 -8.66 0.83 -4.07
CA LYS A 59 -8.42 1.22 -2.68
C LYS A 59 -7.02 1.77 -2.51
N THR A 60 -6.93 2.88 -1.80
CA THR A 60 -5.70 3.47 -1.27
C THR A 60 -5.71 3.36 0.25
N ILE A 61 -4.62 3.73 0.92
CA ILE A 61 -4.54 3.59 2.38
C ILE A 61 -5.60 4.40 3.13
N GLU A 62 -6.10 5.46 2.54
CA GLU A 62 -7.18 6.28 3.09
C GLU A 62 -8.47 5.47 3.29
N ALA A 63 -8.73 4.45 2.46
CA ALA A 63 -9.90 3.59 2.59
C ALA A 63 -9.88 2.70 3.85
N PHE A 64 -8.72 2.54 4.48
CA PHE A 64 -8.53 1.71 5.67
C PHE A 64 -8.54 2.51 6.99
N THR A 65 -8.85 3.79 6.91
CA THR A 65 -9.12 4.63 8.08
C THR A 65 -10.63 4.83 8.18
N SER A 66 -11.24 4.49 9.32
CA SER A 66 -12.67 4.67 9.49
C SER A 66 -13.05 6.16 9.51
N LYS A 67 -14.34 6.47 9.32
CA LYS A 67 -14.85 7.85 9.41
C LYS A 67 -14.63 8.46 10.80
N GLU A 68 -14.57 7.63 11.84
CA GLU A 68 -14.28 8.03 13.22
C GLU A 68 -12.76 8.13 13.49
N GLY A 69 -11.92 7.98 12.47
CA GLY A 69 -10.46 8.06 12.58
C GLY A 69 -9.79 6.80 13.11
N LYS A 70 -10.49 5.65 13.19
CA LYS A 70 -9.90 4.38 13.60
C LYS A 70 -9.00 3.86 12.49
N LEU A 71 -7.72 3.68 12.83
CA LEU A 71 -6.69 3.18 11.91
C LEU A 71 -6.74 1.66 11.77
N HIS A 72 -6.36 1.16 10.60
CA HIS A 72 -6.11 -0.27 10.41
C HIS A 72 -4.98 -0.76 11.35
N PRO A 73 -5.01 -2.01 11.85
CA PRO A 73 -3.96 -2.54 12.73
C PRO A 73 -2.53 -2.32 12.23
N LEU A 74 -2.28 -2.52 10.93
CA LEU A 74 -0.96 -2.25 10.33
C LEU A 74 -0.57 -0.78 10.37
N GLN A 75 -1.50 0.15 10.21
CA GLN A 75 -1.21 1.59 10.33
C GLN A 75 -0.78 1.98 11.74
N LYS A 76 -1.25 1.26 12.76
CA LYS A 76 -0.83 1.44 14.17
C LYS A 76 0.51 0.75 14.44
N ALA A 77 0.68 -0.48 13.95
CA ALA A 77 1.86 -1.29 14.21
C ALA A 77 3.14 -0.69 13.57
N PHE A 78 3.07 -0.12 12.38
CA PHE A 78 4.25 0.38 11.68
C PHE A 78 5.04 1.41 12.50
N PRO A 79 4.45 2.51 13.00
CA PRO A 79 5.20 3.42 13.87
C PRO A 79 5.58 2.77 15.21
N GLY A 80 4.74 1.90 15.77
CA GLY A 80 5.01 1.19 17.02
C GLY A 80 6.25 0.30 16.97
N HIS A 81 6.54 -0.30 15.83
CA HIS A 81 7.72 -1.14 15.59
C HIS A 81 8.90 -0.40 14.93
N GLY A 82 8.81 0.91 14.74
CA GLY A 82 9.87 1.68 14.06
C GLY A 82 9.94 1.43 12.54
N ALA A 83 8.90 0.85 11.95
CA ALA A 83 8.83 0.50 10.53
C ALA A 83 8.67 1.72 9.61
N THR A 84 8.60 2.93 10.16
CA THR A 84 8.44 4.17 9.42
C THR A 84 9.49 5.18 9.84
N GLN A 85 10.30 5.68 8.88
CA GLN A 85 11.21 6.81 9.05
C GLN A 85 10.72 8.00 8.22
N CYS A 86 11.14 8.15 6.96
CA CYS A 86 10.69 9.25 6.11
C CYS A 86 9.21 9.12 5.67
N GLY A 87 8.63 7.92 5.73
CA GLY A 87 7.23 7.66 5.40
C GLY A 87 6.91 7.55 3.91
N PHE A 88 7.88 7.74 3.01
CA PHE A 88 7.62 7.76 1.56
C PHE A 88 7.14 6.41 1.02
N CYS A 89 7.78 5.31 1.41
CA CYS A 89 7.42 3.96 0.99
C CYS A 89 6.24 3.37 1.78
N THR A 90 5.93 3.94 2.94
CA THR A 90 4.99 3.37 3.92
C THR A 90 3.62 3.07 3.34
N PRO A 91 2.93 3.98 2.62
CA PRO A 91 1.62 3.66 2.06
C PRO A 91 1.66 2.48 1.08
N GLY A 92 2.67 2.41 0.21
CA GLY A 92 2.81 1.31 -0.75
C GLY A 92 3.05 -0.03 -0.07
N ILE A 93 3.90 -0.07 0.94
CA ILE A 93 4.18 -1.29 1.73
C ILE A 93 2.91 -1.71 2.49
N LEU A 94 2.18 -0.77 3.10
CA LEU A 94 0.91 -1.05 3.78
C LEU A 94 -0.10 -1.71 2.82
N MET A 95 -0.24 -1.20 1.58
CA MET A 95 -1.17 -1.79 0.61
C MET A 95 -0.80 -3.23 0.27
N SER A 96 0.48 -3.51 0.01
CA SER A 96 0.97 -4.88 -0.24
C SER A 96 0.74 -5.79 0.97
N SER A 97 0.97 -5.29 2.18
CA SER A 97 0.79 -6.04 3.43
C SER A 97 -0.67 -6.32 3.77
N ILE A 98 -1.56 -5.35 3.53
CA ILE A 98 -3.01 -5.53 3.74
C ILE A 98 -3.52 -6.63 2.80
N SER A 99 -3.18 -6.57 1.50
CA SER A 99 -3.58 -7.59 0.54
C SER A 99 -3.08 -8.99 0.95
N LEU A 100 -1.84 -9.08 1.46
CA LEU A 100 -1.31 -10.34 1.97
C LEU A 100 -2.15 -10.88 3.14
N LEU A 101 -2.41 -10.04 4.17
CA LEU A 101 -3.13 -10.47 5.37
C LEU A 101 -4.62 -10.78 5.11
N GLU A 102 -5.24 -10.15 4.12
CA GLU A 102 -6.60 -10.47 3.68
C GLU A 102 -6.67 -11.88 3.04
N LYS A 103 -5.64 -12.28 2.29
CA LYS A 103 -5.55 -13.59 1.64
C LYS A 103 -5.03 -14.69 2.56
N ASN A 104 -4.03 -14.36 3.37
CA ASN A 104 -3.39 -15.26 4.32
C ASN A 104 -3.23 -14.55 5.68
N PRO A 105 -4.15 -14.79 6.64
CA PRO A 105 -4.12 -14.13 7.94
C PRO A 105 -2.92 -14.48 8.82
N LYS A 106 -2.19 -15.57 8.50
CA LYS A 106 -1.02 -16.03 9.25
C LYS A 106 0.14 -16.36 8.30
N PRO A 107 0.69 -15.34 7.61
CA PRO A 107 1.77 -15.57 6.66
C PRO A 107 3.07 -15.96 7.37
N SER A 108 3.84 -16.81 6.74
CA SER A 108 5.23 -17.06 7.12
C SER A 108 6.08 -15.81 6.88
N ARG A 109 7.28 -15.77 7.49
CA ARG A 109 8.24 -14.68 7.23
C ARG A 109 8.61 -14.59 5.74
N GLU A 110 8.75 -15.71 5.07
CA GLU A 110 9.09 -15.77 3.64
C GLU A 110 7.98 -15.22 2.75
N GLU A 111 6.73 -15.51 3.08
CA GLU A 111 5.56 -14.96 2.39
C GLU A 111 5.47 -13.43 2.56
N ILE A 112 5.78 -12.92 3.76
CA ILE A 112 5.84 -11.47 4.01
C ILE A 112 6.94 -10.84 3.15
N VAL A 113 8.15 -11.38 3.18
CA VAL A 113 9.28 -10.90 2.37
C VAL A 113 8.91 -10.87 0.89
N THR A 114 8.29 -11.94 0.38
CA THR A 114 7.83 -12.03 -1.00
C THR A 114 6.79 -10.95 -1.32
N ALA A 115 5.81 -10.75 -0.45
CA ALA A 115 4.73 -9.78 -0.67
C ALA A 115 5.23 -8.33 -0.75
N ILE A 116 6.26 -7.98 0.04
CA ILE A 116 6.83 -6.62 0.06
C ILE A 116 8.06 -6.47 -0.84
N SER A 117 8.50 -7.51 -1.53
CA SER A 117 9.71 -7.50 -2.37
C SER A 117 9.69 -6.46 -3.49
N GLY A 118 8.50 -6.08 -3.96
CA GLY A 118 8.29 -5.04 -4.95
C GLY A 118 8.17 -3.63 -4.37
N ASN A 119 8.48 -3.42 -3.09
CA ASN A 119 8.40 -2.11 -2.42
C ASN A 119 9.78 -1.73 -1.89
N LEU A 120 10.38 -0.67 -2.45
CA LEU A 120 11.70 -0.20 -2.04
C LEU A 120 11.59 0.79 -0.87
N CYS A 121 12.41 0.58 0.15
CA CYS A 121 12.61 1.51 1.26
C CYS A 121 14.06 1.99 1.30
N ARG A 122 14.30 3.28 1.05
CA ARG A 122 15.66 3.85 1.08
C ARG A 122 16.20 3.97 2.49
N CYS A 123 15.33 4.08 3.49
CA CYS A 123 15.72 4.10 4.91
C CYS A 123 16.11 2.73 5.45
N GLY A 124 15.74 1.64 4.76
CA GLY A 124 16.13 0.29 5.09
C GLY A 124 15.34 -0.37 6.22
N THR A 125 14.12 0.08 6.49
CA THR A 125 13.25 -0.42 7.60
C THR A 125 12.61 -1.79 7.33
N TYR A 126 13.19 -2.64 6.49
CA TYR A 126 12.57 -3.92 6.12
C TYR A 126 12.40 -4.88 7.30
N HIS A 127 13.36 -4.89 8.23
CA HIS A 127 13.29 -5.76 9.40
C HIS A 127 12.09 -5.39 10.27
N GLU A 128 11.97 -4.12 10.60
CA GLU A 128 10.89 -3.54 11.42
C GLU A 128 9.53 -3.70 10.73
N VAL A 129 9.49 -3.55 9.40
CA VAL A 129 8.28 -3.80 8.58
C VAL A 129 7.81 -5.24 8.72
N ILE A 130 8.72 -6.20 8.58
CA ILE A 130 8.39 -7.63 8.70
C ILE A 130 7.89 -7.95 10.11
N GLU A 131 8.55 -7.42 11.15
CA GLU A 131 8.12 -7.59 12.54
C GLU A 131 6.72 -7.01 12.79
N ALA A 132 6.44 -5.81 12.29
CA ALA A 132 5.12 -5.17 12.41
C ALA A 132 4.02 -6.01 11.74
N ILE A 133 4.28 -6.55 10.55
CA ILE A 133 3.32 -7.41 9.83
C ILE A 133 3.09 -8.71 10.62
N GLN A 134 4.14 -9.34 11.13
CA GLN A 134 4.04 -10.56 11.95
C GLN A 134 3.27 -10.31 13.24
N ALA A 135 3.50 -9.19 13.92
CA ALA A 135 2.80 -8.81 15.13
C ALA A 135 1.29 -8.67 14.89
N VAL A 136 0.89 -8.00 13.80
CA VAL A 136 -0.54 -7.88 13.42
C VAL A 136 -1.14 -9.22 13.03
N ALA A 137 -0.40 -10.06 12.32
CA ALA A 137 -0.84 -11.42 11.98
C ALA A 137 -1.09 -12.27 13.26
N ASN A 138 -0.31 -12.03 14.31
CA ASN A 138 -0.46 -12.68 15.62
C ASN A 138 -1.50 -12.03 16.54
N GLY A 139 -2.20 -10.98 16.09
CA GLY A 139 -3.34 -10.37 16.77
C GLY A 139 -3.11 -8.98 17.34
N GLU A 140 -1.94 -8.37 17.16
CA GLU A 140 -1.71 -6.99 17.59
C GLU A 140 -2.68 -6.02 16.91
N GLY A 141 -3.30 -5.13 17.71
CA GLY A 141 -4.21 -4.10 17.23
C GLY A 141 -5.58 -4.59 16.75
N LYS A 142 -5.91 -5.86 16.93
CA LYS A 142 -7.25 -6.43 16.69
C LYS A 142 -8.08 -6.28 17.98
N GLU A 143 -8.63 -5.07 18.19
CA GLU A 143 -9.62 -4.78 19.22
C GLU A 143 -11.00 -4.52 18.61
#